data_21ab72b20d2dba1526521006038d90da
#
_entry.id   21ab72b20d2dba1526521006038d90da
#
_cell.length_a   1.000
_cell.length_b   1.000
_cell.length_c   1.000
_cell.angle_alpha   90.00
_cell.angle_beta   90.00
_cell.angle_gamma   90.00
#
_symmetry.space_group_name_H-M   'P 1'
#
loop_
_entity.id
_entity.type
_entity.pdbx_description
1 polymer ?
#
loop_
_entity_poly.entity_id
_entity_poly.type
_entity_poly.pdbx_seq_one_letter_code
_entity_poly.pdbx_strand_id
1 'polypeptide(L)'
;MPDIEAVGDIATGALIGRAIEPGASGPDGHTHEGHCLNCGAKLEGEFCHECGQKAHVHRTLGAFFHDLAHGVLHFEGKIWRTLPLLAWKPGELTRSYIEGKRASFVSPLALFLFSVFLMFAIVSATGNLNPNFNTNRDLAASEKSTLEQIAKLQAKRAERIKENTPTVSIDADIREQQSNLEVIRDMRKRGITEAVFSRSSTIQTDIPLIEEAYHKAKQNPDLLLYKLKSNSYKWSWALIPLSVPFLWLLFPFSRRFRLYDHVVFITYSLSFMTLLVVVGVLLAYIGISQVAPIMLFIPPIHMYRQLRGAYGLGWASALWRTVLLATFAIIAMIIFILAMVGMGIFD
;
A
#
# COMPACT_ATOMS: atom_id res chain seq x y z
N MET A 1 3.36 -19.83 28.10
CA MET A 1 2.92 -20.85 27.12
C MET A 1 2.31 -20.17 25.89
N PRO A 2 3.08 -19.36 25.15
CA PRO A 2 2.55 -18.71 23.94
C PRO A 2 2.61 -19.59 22.67
N ASP A 3 3.31 -20.72 22.74
CA ASP A 3 3.61 -21.49 21.51
C ASP A 3 2.46 -22.41 21.03
N ILE A 4 1.48 -22.72 21.87
CA ILE A 4 0.37 -23.63 21.53
C ILE A 4 -0.73 -22.89 20.74
N GLU A 5 -1.01 -21.65 21.07
CA GLU A 5 -1.97 -20.82 20.31
C GLU A 5 -1.46 -20.51 18.91
N ALA A 6 -0.19 -20.13 18.77
CA ALA A 6 0.43 -19.87 17.48
C ALA A 6 0.44 -21.11 16.55
N VAL A 7 0.66 -22.31 17.12
CA VAL A 7 0.57 -23.58 16.36
C VAL A 7 -0.88 -23.89 15.97
N GLY A 8 -1.85 -23.57 16.85
CA GLY A 8 -3.28 -23.70 16.57
C GLY A 8 -3.74 -22.80 15.40
N ASP A 9 -3.30 -21.56 15.38
CA ASP A 9 -3.65 -20.60 14.32
C ASP A 9 -3.04 -20.97 12.97
N ILE A 10 -1.80 -21.45 12.96
CA ILE A 10 -1.14 -21.97 11.75
C ILE A 10 -1.87 -23.22 11.22
N ALA A 11 -2.25 -24.14 12.11
CA ALA A 11 -2.99 -25.34 11.74
C ALA A 11 -4.39 -25.01 11.20
N THR A 12 -5.08 -24.05 11.82
CA THR A 12 -6.40 -23.58 11.39
C THR A 12 -6.31 -22.89 10.03
N GLY A 13 -5.32 -22.02 9.82
CA GLY A 13 -5.06 -21.39 8.53
C GLY A 13 -4.74 -22.41 7.41
N ALA A 14 -3.97 -23.45 7.72
CA ALA A 14 -3.66 -24.53 6.78
C ALA A 14 -4.89 -25.39 6.43
N LEU A 15 -5.78 -25.65 7.39
CA LEU A 15 -7.02 -26.38 7.19
C LEU A 15 -8.02 -25.60 6.35
N ILE A 16 -8.15 -24.29 6.61
CA ILE A 16 -8.99 -23.38 5.82
C ILE A 16 -8.47 -23.29 4.38
N GLY A 17 -7.14 -23.15 4.20
CA GLY A 17 -6.51 -23.16 2.88
C GLY A 17 -6.78 -24.45 2.11
N ARG A 18 -6.76 -25.61 2.79
CA ARG A 18 -7.05 -26.91 2.18
C ARG A 18 -8.54 -27.10 1.84
N ALA A 19 -9.44 -26.51 2.62
CA ALA A 19 -10.87 -26.53 2.35
C ALA A 19 -11.26 -25.64 1.14
N ILE A 20 -10.52 -24.55 0.91
CA ILE A 20 -10.75 -23.62 -0.19
C ILE A 20 -10.13 -24.13 -1.53
N GLU A 21 -9.05 -24.91 -1.48
CA GLU A 21 -8.35 -25.47 -2.65
C GLU A 21 -8.28 -26.99 -2.62
N PRO A 22 -9.40 -27.72 -2.64
CA PRO A 22 -9.36 -29.17 -2.72
C PRO A 22 -8.83 -29.60 -4.11
N GLY A 23 -7.67 -30.27 -4.14
CA GLY A 23 -7.07 -30.81 -5.37
C GLY A 23 -5.87 -30.03 -5.94
N ALA A 24 -5.28 -29.14 -5.16
CA ALA A 24 -4.12 -28.35 -5.58
C ALA A 24 -2.82 -29.18 -5.78
N SER A 25 -2.81 -30.43 -5.40
CA SER A 25 -1.67 -31.36 -5.50
C SER A 25 -2.20 -32.79 -5.57
N GLY A 26 -1.37 -33.74 -6.07
CA GLY A 26 -1.64 -35.15 -5.92
C GLY A 26 -1.86 -35.54 -4.45
N PRO A 27 -2.12 -36.80 -4.11
CA PRO A 27 -2.43 -37.26 -2.75
C PRO A 27 -1.49 -36.70 -1.68
N ASP A 28 -0.25 -36.35 -2.05
CA ASP A 28 0.82 -35.89 -1.16
C ASP A 28 1.12 -34.40 -1.22
N GLY A 29 0.39 -33.63 -2.04
CA GLY A 29 0.63 -32.17 -2.16
C GLY A 29 1.91 -31.77 -2.90
N HIS A 30 2.63 -32.71 -3.49
CA HIS A 30 3.93 -32.52 -4.12
C HIS A 30 3.85 -32.49 -5.65
N THR A 31 4.68 -31.64 -6.27
CA THR A 31 4.95 -31.74 -7.71
C THR A 31 6.06 -32.77 -7.92
N HIS A 32 5.78 -33.82 -8.69
CA HIS A 32 6.80 -34.84 -9.08
C HIS A 32 7.47 -34.37 -10.38
N GLU A 33 8.57 -33.66 -10.27
CA GLU A 33 9.30 -33.16 -11.43
C GLU A 33 10.68 -33.86 -11.53
N GLY A 34 11.00 -34.36 -12.69
CA GLY A 34 12.33 -34.96 -12.95
C GLY A 34 13.42 -33.88 -13.14
N HIS A 35 13.04 -32.60 -13.31
CA HIS A 35 13.95 -31.48 -13.54
C HIS A 35 13.62 -30.31 -12.62
N CYS A 36 14.65 -29.57 -12.23
CA CYS A 36 14.51 -28.42 -11.36
C CYS A 36 13.74 -27.30 -12.05
N LEU A 37 12.66 -26.80 -11.45
CA LEU A 37 11.85 -25.71 -11.98
C LEU A 37 12.60 -24.38 -12.11
N ASN A 38 13.70 -24.20 -11.37
CA ASN A 38 14.46 -22.97 -11.39
C ASN A 38 15.56 -22.95 -12.47
N CYS A 39 16.39 -23.99 -12.54
CA CYS A 39 17.55 -24.03 -13.45
C CYS A 39 17.46 -25.10 -14.55
N GLY A 40 16.48 -26.01 -14.49
CA GLY A 40 16.30 -27.07 -15.50
C GLY A 40 17.20 -28.30 -15.29
N ALA A 41 18.10 -28.31 -14.30
CA ALA A 41 18.96 -29.45 -14.02
C ALA A 41 18.15 -30.69 -13.60
N LYS A 42 18.64 -31.90 -13.93
CA LYS A 42 18.02 -33.15 -13.51
C LYS A 42 18.10 -33.27 -11.98
N LEU A 43 16.99 -33.64 -11.37
CA LEU A 43 16.92 -33.83 -9.92
C LEU A 43 17.33 -35.24 -9.53
N GLU A 44 18.29 -35.37 -8.61
CA GLU A 44 18.80 -36.65 -8.08
C GLU A 44 18.50 -36.80 -6.57
N GLY A 45 17.84 -35.82 -5.94
CA GLY A 45 17.52 -35.81 -4.51
C GLY A 45 16.49 -34.75 -4.15
N GLU A 46 16.34 -34.49 -2.85
CA GLU A 46 15.38 -33.49 -2.32
C GLU A 46 15.74 -32.07 -2.67
N PHE A 47 16.98 -31.78 -3.05
CA PHE A 47 17.46 -30.47 -3.44
C PHE A 47 18.22 -30.53 -4.77
N CYS A 48 18.08 -29.52 -5.59
CA CYS A 48 18.84 -29.37 -6.82
C CYS A 48 20.31 -29.10 -6.49
N HIS A 49 21.23 -29.93 -7.01
CA HIS A 49 22.67 -29.80 -6.79
C HIS A 49 23.28 -28.55 -7.47
N GLU A 50 22.62 -28.01 -8.52
CA GLU A 50 23.09 -26.82 -9.24
C GLU A 50 22.69 -25.49 -8.58
N CYS A 51 21.45 -25.37 -8.08
CA CYS A 51 20.91 -24.10 -7.58
C CYS A 51 20.37 -24.14 -6.15
N GLY A 52 20.41 -25.28 -5.49
CA GLY A 52 19.96 -25.46 -4.12
C GLY A 52 18.44 -25.37 -3.91
N GLN A 53 17.63 -25.30 -5.00
CA GLN A 53 16.17 -25.27 -4.85
C GLN A 53 15.65 -26.64 -4.41
N LYS A 54 14.67 -26.67 -3.50
CA LYS A 54 13.91 -27.87 -3.17
C LYS A 54 13.30 -28.49 -4.43
N ALA A 55 13.41 -29.81 -4.59
CA ALA A 55 12.87 -30.57 -5.72
C ALA A 55 11.35 -30.39 -5.84
N HIS A 56 10.69 -30.45 -4.67
CA HIS A 56 9.23 -30.32 -4.61
C HIS A 56 8.82 -28.94 -4.13
N VAL A 57 8.08 -28.22 -4.97
CA VAL A 57 7.62 -26.87 -4.69
C VAL A 57 6.11 -26.88 -4.46
N HIS A 58 5.71 -26.58 -3.24
CA HIS A 58 4.29 -26.53 -2.90
C HIS A 58 3.65 -25.21 -3.40
N ARG A 59 2.47 -25.31 -4.03
CA ARG A 59 1.64 -24.17 -4.43
C ARG A 59 0.42 -24.06 -3.52
N THR A 60 0.67 -23.98 -2.21
CA THR A 60 -0.37 -23.87 -1.18
C THR A 60 -0.09 -22.64 -0.31
N LEU A 61 -1.14 -22.11 0.32
CA LEU A 61 -1.01 -21.01 1.27
C LEU A 61 -0.10 -21.37 2.46
N GLY A 62 -0.15 -22.62 2.93
CA GLY A 62 0.75 -23.09 4.00
C GLY A 62 2.23 -23.00 3.61
N ALA A 63 2.58 -23.35 2.37
CA ALA A 63 3.94 -23.21 1.86
C ALA A 63 4.39 -21.74 1.76
N PHE A 64 3.47 -20.84 1.46
CA PHE A 64 3.75 -19.40 1.42
C PHE A 64 4.26 -18.85 2.76
N PHE A 65 3.63 -19.26 3.87
CA PHE A 65 4.08 -18.88 5.22
C PHE A 65 5.34 -19.62 5.68
N HIS A 66 5.52 -20.88 5.26
CA HIS A 66 6.75 -21.64 5.55
C HIS A 66 7.98 -21.03 4.85
N ASP A 67 7.82 -20.60 3.60
CA ASP A 67 8.89 -19.95 2.84
C ASP A 67 9.35 -18.60 3.47
N LEU A 68 8.51 -17.98 4.30
CA LEU A 68 8.85 -16.78 5.07
C LEU A 68 9.96 -17.04 6.07
N ALA A 69 9.87 -18.14 6.87
CA ALA A 69 10.83 -18.45 7.91
C ALA A 69 12.25 -18.66 7.36
N HIS A 70 12.36 -19.18 6.14
CA HIS A 70 13.64 -19.40 5.46
C HIS A 70 14.08 -18.23 4.56
N GLY A 71 13.13 -17.43 4.06
CA GLY A 71 13.40 -16.36 3.09
C GLY A 71 14.06 -15.10 3.66
N VAL A 72 13.90 -14.85 4.96
CA VAL A 72 14.43 -13.64 5.62
C VAL A 72 15.96 -13.69 5.75
N LEU A 73 16.57 -14.87 5.80
CA LEU A 73 18.00 -15.05 6.07
C LEU A 73 18.91 -15.04 4.83
N HIS A 74 18.36 -15.08 3.61
CA HIS A 74 19.14 -15.21 2.36
C HIS A 74 18.84 -14.11 1.33
N PHE A 75 18.88 -12.85 1.77
CA PHE A 75 18.52 -11.68 0.95
C PHE A 75 19.58 -11.28 -0.10
N GLU A 76 20.87 -11.60 0.14
CA GLU A 76 21.99 -10.89 -0.45
C GLU A 76 22.11 -10.93 -1.99
N GLY A 77 21.89 -12.03 -2.67
CA GLY A 77 22.07 -12.06 -4.14
C GLY A 77 20.79 -11.89 -4.95
N LYS A 78 19.65 -12.29 -4.35
CA LYS A 78 18.36 -12.37 -5.06
C LYS A 78 17.71 -11.00 -5.24
N ILE A 79 18.01 -10.04 -4.36
CA ILE A 79 17.41 -8.71 -4.39
C ILE A 79 17.74 -7.95 -5.68
N TRP A 80 18.98 -8.08 -6.15
CA TRP A 80 19.45 -7.42 -7.38
C TRP A 80 18.81 -7.95 -8.66
N ARG A 81 18.24 -9.16 -8.62
CA ARG A 81 17.43 -9.73 -9.70
C ARG A 81 15.95 -9.40 -9.53
N THR A 82 15.48 -9.36 -8.29
CA THR A 82 14.05 -9.16 -7.98
C THR A 82 13.62 -7.71 -8.19
N LEU A 83 14.36 -6.72 -7.65
CA LEU A 83 13.97 -5.31 -7.72
C LEU A 83 13.84 -4.74 -9.14
N PRO A 84 14.79 -4.98 -10.08
CA PRO A 84 14.62 -4.51 -11.45
C PRO A 84 13.41 -5.14 -12.14
N LEU A 85 13.17 -6.44 -11.93
CA LEU A 85 11.99 -7.10 -12.51
C LEU A 85 10.70 -6.59 -11.86
N LEU A 86 10.70 -6.36 -10.56
CA LEU A 86 9.55 -5.79 -9.85
C LEU A 86 9.19 -4.41 -10.42
N ALA A 87 10.18 -3.57 -10.71
CA ALA A 87 9.96 -2.23 -11.26
C ALA A 87 9.55 -2.25 -12.75
N TRP A 88 10.27 -3.01 -13.58
CA TRP A 88 10.13 -2.92 -15.04
C TRP A 88 9.27 -4.01 -15.66
N LYS A 89 9.29 -5.24 -15.10
CA LYS A 89 8.58 -6.42 -15.62
C LYS A 89 7.86 -7.19 -14.51
N PRO A 90 6.97 -6.53 -13.73
CA PRO A 90 6.35 -7.13 -12.54
C PRO A 90 5.53 -8.38 -12.86
N GLY A 91 4.93 -8.45 -14.04
CA GLY A 91 4.18 -9.61 -14.48
C GLY A 91 5.07 -10.83 -14.75
N GLU A 92 6.26 -10.64 -15.32
CA GLU A 92 7.24 -11.70 -15.57
C GLU A 92 7.79 -12.24 -14.23
N LEU A 93 8.12 -11.36 -13.28
CA LEU A 93 8.54 -11.76 -11.93
C LEU A 93 7.47 -12.60 -11.24
N THR A 94 6.23 -12.07 -11.17
CA THR A 94 5.09 -12.73 -10.52
C THR A 94 4.85 -14.10 -11.14
N ARG A 95 4.82 -14.18 -12.47
CA ARG A 95 4.59 -15.42 -13.20
C ARG A 95 5.70 -16.46 -12.96
N SER A 96 6.96 -16.03 -13.08
CA SER A 96 8.11 -16.91 -12.84
C SER A 96 8.13 -17.50 -11.43
N TYR A 97 7.78 -16.69 -10.43
CA TYR A 97 7.69 -17.15 -9.04
C TYR A 97 6.57 -18.17 -8.84
N ILE A 98 5.37 -17.91 -9.41
CA ILE A 98 4.23 -18.82 -9.39
C ILE A 98 4.58 -20.15 -10.08
N GLU A 99 5.28 -20.09 -11.19
CA GLU A 99 5.73 -21.27 -11.95
C GLU A 99 6.84 -22.08 -11.25
N GLY A 100 7.38 -21.58 -10.14
CA GLY A 100 8.29 -22.34 -9.27
C GLY A 100 9.74 -21.89 -9.29
N LYS A 101 10.12 -20.83 -9.99
CA LYS A 101 11.48 -20.26 -9.98
C LYS A 101 11.75 -19.48 -8.69
N ARG A 102 11.74 -20.17 -7.54
CA ARG A 102 11.81 -19.52 -6.22
C ARG A 102 13.24 -19.25 -5.75
N ALA A 103 14.18 -20.12 -6.12
CA ALA A 103 15.58 -19.94 -5.71
C ALA A 103 16.21 -18.68 -6.31
N SER A 104 15.74 -18.23 -7.47
CA SER A 104 16.26 -17.06 -8.17
C SER A 104 15.74 -15.72 -7.64
N PHE A 105 14.62 -15.71 -6.93
CA PHE A 105 13.95 -14.48 -6.50
C PHE A 105 13.74 -14.42 -5.00
N VAL A 106 13.58 -13.23 -4.48
CA VAL A 106 13.18 -13.00 -3.08
C VAL A 106 11.73 -13.43 -2.90
N SER A 107 11.43 -14.12 -1.79
CA SER A 107 10.06 -14.47 -1.42
C SER A 107 9.19 -13.20 -1.37
N PRO A 108 7.97 -13.21 -1.96
CA PRO A 108 7.09 -12.05 -1.98
C PRO A 108 6.83 -11.49 -0.58
N LEU A 109 6.56 -12.38 0.39
CA LEU A 109 6.26 -11.97 1.77
C LEU A 109 7.48 -11.39 2.48
N ALA A 110 8.67 -11.98 2.28
CA ALA A 110 9.91 -11.45 2.84
C ALA A 110 10.22 -10.06 2.27
N LEU A 111 10.03 -9.87 0.95
CA LEU A 111 10.22 -8.57 0.30
C LEU A 111 9.22 -7.53 0.82
N PHE A 112 7.96 -7.93 1.01
CA PHE A 112 6.92 -7.06 1.56
C PHE A 112 7.27 -6.60 2.98
N LEU A 113 7.59 -7.51 3.88
CA LEU A 113 7.93 -7.19 5.25
C LEU A 113 9.19 -6.30 5.32
N PHE A 114 10.19 -6.59 4.50
CA PHE A 114 11.37 -5.75 4.38
C PHE A 114 11.02 -4.35 3.87
N SER A 115 10.20 -4.23 2.84
CA SER A 115 9.80 -2.93 2.28
C SER A 115 8.98 -2.11 3.27
N VAL A 116 8.10 -2.74 4.06
CA VAL A 116 7.34 -2.09 5.13
C VAL A 116 8.28 -1.62 6.24
N PHE A 117 9.19 -2.48 6.71
CA PHE A 117 10.20 -2.08 7.69
C PHE A 117 11.04 -0.90 7.20
N LEU A 118 11.54 -0.97 5.96
CA LEU A 118 12.32 0.11 5.34
C LEU A 118 11.52 1.41 5.25
N MET A 119 10.25 1.34 4.87
CA MET A 119 9.36 2.49 4.81
C MET A 119 9.26 3.17 6.18
N PHE A 120 8.95 2.41 7.24
CA PHE A 120 8.83 3.00 8.58
C PHE A 120 10.15 3.53 9.12
N ALA A 121 11.27 2.84 8.85
CA ALA A 121 12.60 3.30 9.22
C ALA A 121 12.95 4.65 8.57
N ILE A 122 12.74 4.77 7.25
CA ILE A 122 13.02 6.00 6.50
C ILE A 122 12.07 7.13 6.92
N VAL A 123 10.76 6.86 7.01
CA VAL A 123 9.79 7.85 7.43
C VAL A 123 10.07 8.33 8.87
N SER A 124 10.52 7.44 9.76
CA SER A 124 10.94 7.82 11.11
C SER A 124 12.23 8.64 11.10
N ALA A 125 13.23 8.26 10.30
CA ALA A 125 14.52 8.95 10.20
C ALA A 125 14.40 10.34 9.55
N THR A 126 13.52 10.49 8.55
CA THR A 126 13.29 11.76 7.86
C THR A 126 12.39 12.73 8.63
N GLY A 127 11.78 12.28 9.74
CA GLY A 127 10.85 13.10 10.52
C GLY A 127 9.51 13.37 9.81
N ASN A 128 9.29 12.84 8.61
CA ASN A 128 8.11 13.10 7.78
C ASN A 128 6.78 12.57 8.38
N LEU A 129 6.85 11.77 9.46
CA LEU A 129 5.67 11.40 10.25
C LEU A 129 5.47 12.32 11.46
N ASN A 130 6.32 13.32 11.65
CA ASN A 130 6.05 14.35 12.64
C ASN A 130 5.30 15.49 11.91
N PRO A 131 3.99 15.63 12.07
CA PRO A 131 3.19 16.60 11.33
C PRO A 131 3.68 18.05 11.54
N ASN A 132 4.58 18.27 12.50
CA ASN A 132 5.07 19.57 12.87
C ASN A 132 6.42 19.99 12.23
N PHE A 133 7.18 19.06 11.60
CA PHE A 133 8.58 19.41 11.26
C PHE A 133 8.75 20.07 9.88
N ASN A 134 8.04 19.63 8.84
CA ASN A 134 8.04 20.32 7.52
C ASN A 134 6.82 21.21 7.32
N THR A 135 5.74 20.90 8.04
CA THR A 135 4.45 21.55 7.90
C THR A 135 4.50 23.04 8.21
N ASN A 136 5.27 23.47 9.22
CA ASN A 136 5.38 24.90 9.54
C ASN A 136 6.08 25.69 8.43
N ARG A 137 7.05 25.09 7.72
CA ARG A 137 7.73 25.73 6.59
C ARG A 137 6.84 25.77 5.36
N ASP A 138 6.15 24.67 5.10
CA ASP A 138 5.24 24.54 3.95
C ASP A 138 3.97 25.38 4.16
N LEU A 139 3.45 25.43 5.39
CA LEU A 139 2.34 26.34 5.76
C LEU A 139 2.75 27.80 5.69
N ALA A 140 3.98 28.16 6.07
CA ALA A 140 4.47 29.53 5.92
C ALA A 140 4.64 29.92 4.45
N ALA A 141 5.11 29.01 3.60
CA ALA A 141 5.20 29.22 2.16
C ALA A 141 3.80 29.36 1.52
N SER A 142 2.87 28.50 1.92
CA SER A 142 1.47 28.55 1.47
C SER A 142 0.77 29.83 1.95
N GLU A 143 0.99 30.26 3.20
CA GLU A 143 0.47 31.53 3.73
C GLU A 143 0.97 32.70 2.88
N LYS A 144 2.29 32.74 2.58
CA LYS A 144 2.87 33.78 1.74
C LYS A 144 2.28 33.82 0.33
N SER A 145 2.16 32.64 -0.31
CA SER A 145 1.60 32.54 -1.66
C SER A 145 0.13 32.97 -1.71
N THR A 146 -0.67 32.62 -0.70
CA THR A 146 -2.08 33.03 -0.59
C THR A 146 -2.22 34.54 -0.37
N LEU A 147 -1.36 35.13 0.45
CA LEU A 147 -1.30 36.59 0.62
C LEU A 147 -0.96 37.33 -0.68
N GLU A 148 0.00 36.81 -1.45
CA GLU A 148 0.35 37.35 -2.76
C GLU A 148 -0.82 37.25 -3.76
N GLN A 149 -1.59 36.17 -3.74
CA GLN A 149 -2.78 36.00 -4.56
C GLN A 149 -3.88 36.97 -4.16
N ILE A 150 -4.14 37.15 -2.87
CA ILE A 150 -5.11 38.17 -2.37
C ILE A 150 -4.72 39.57 -2.82
N ALA A 151 -3.44 39.94 -2.69
CA ALA A 151 -2.95 41.23 -3.14
C ALA A 151 -3.15 41.46 -4.64
N LYS A 152 -2.90 40.46 -5.48
CA LYS A 152 -3.14 40.50 -6.92
C LYS A 152 -4.64 40.68 -7.24
N LEU A 153 -5.50 39.94 -6.55
CA LEU A 153 -6.95 40.04 -6.73
C LEU A 153 -7.47 41.42 -6.29
N GLN A 154 -6.95 41.98 -5.20
CA GLN A 154 -7.30 43.32 -4.74
C GLN A 154 -6.85 44.40 -5.72
N ALA A 155 -5.66 44.30 -6.32
CA ALA A 155 -5.21 45.22 -7.37
C ALA A 155 -6.11 45.14 -8.60
N LYS A 156 -6.47 43.92 -9.04
CA LYS A 156 -7.39 43.73 -10.17
C LYS A 156 -8.81 44.22 -9.88
N ARG A 157 -9.25 44.11 -8.63
CA ARG A 157 -10.51 44.71 -8.17
C ARG A 157 -10.50 46.24 -8.27
N ALA A 158 -9.41 46.87 -7.82
CA ALA A 158 -9.26 48.33 -7.90
C ALA A 158 -9.24 48.85 -9.35
N GLU A 159 -8.66 48.11 -10.27
CA GLU A 159 -8.65 48.40 -11.70
C GLU A 159 -10.07 48.35 -12.30
N ARG A 160 -10.82 47.26 -12.01
CA ARG A 160 -12.22 47.12 -12.47
C ARG A 160 -13.16 48.18 -11.91
N ILE A 161 -12.94 48.66 -10.69
CA ILE A 161 -13.70 49.78 -10.12
C ILE A 161 -13.44 51.05 -10.92
N LYS A 162 -12.20 51.34 -11.31
CA LYS A 162 -11.86 52.50 -12.17
C LYS A 162 -12.51 52.40 -13.55
N GLU A 163 -12.67 51.19 -14.08
CA GLU A 163 -13.29 50.91 -15.38
C GLU A 163 -14.81 50.81 -15.32
N ASN A 164 -15.41 51.00 -14.13
CA ASN A 164 -16.85 50.90 -13.88
C ASN A 164 -17.43 49.52 -14.26
N THR A 165 -16.61 48.43 -14.14
CA THR A 165 -16.99 47.05 -14.44
C THR A 165 -17.38 46.27 -13.18
N PRO A 166 -18.28 45.26 -13.26
CA PRO A 166 -18.71 44.49 -12.10
C PRO A 166 -17.56 43.75 -11.42
N THR A 167 -17.52 43.79 -10.07
CA THR A 167 -16.47 43.16 -9.26
C THR A 167 -16.91 41.86 -8.54
N VAL A 168 -18.17 41.46 -8.72
CA VAL A 168 -18.83 40.37 -7.95
C VAL A 168 -18.01 39.04 -7.97
N SER A 169 -17.46 38.67 -9.13
CA SER A 169 -16.64 37.46 -9.26
C SER A 169 -15.31 37.60 -8.50
N ILE A 170 -14.65 38.75 -8.60
CA ILE A 170 -13.38 38.99 -7.90
C ILE A 170 -13.61 39.06 -6.38
N ASP A 171 -14.72 39.63 -5.96
CA ASP A 171 -15.09 39.69 -4.53
C ASP A 171 -15.36 38.28 -3.96
N ALA A 172 -15.90 37.36 -4.79
CA ALA A 172 -16.06 35.96 -4.42
C ALA A 172 -14.68 35.24 -4.30
N ASP A 173 -13.80 35.45 -5.27
CA ASP A 173 -12.43 34.89 -5.27
C ASP A 173 -11.62 35.38 -4.07
N ILE A 174 -11.73 36.68 -3.73
CA ILE A 174 -11.06 37.27 -2.55
C ILE A 174 -11.57 36.62 -1.26
N ARG A 175 -12.89 36.42 -1.10
CA ARG A 175 -13.46 35.77 0.08
C ARG A 175 -12.99 34.31 0.20
N GLU A 176 -12.93 33.60 -0.90
CA GLU A 176 -12.41 32.22 -0.93
C GLU A 176 -10.95 32.17 -0.46
N GLN A 177 -10.09 33.02 -1.02
CA GLN A 177 -8.68 33.06 -0.63
C GLN A 177 -8.47 33.52 0.82
N GLN A 178 -9.32 34.44 1.33
CA GLN A 178 -9.31 34.81 2.74
C GLN A 178 -9.69 33.64 3.65
N SER A 179 -10.72 32.88 3.29
CA SER A 179 -11.10 31.66 4.03
C SER A 179 -9.95 30.64 4.04
N ASN A 180 -9.28 30.44 2.91
CA ASN A 180 -8.12 29.56 2.81
C ASN A 180 -6.96 30.03 3.71
N LEU A 181 -6.73 31.35 3.77
CA LEU A 181 -5.71 31.96 4.63
C LEU A 181 -5.99 31.72 6.13
N GLU A 182 -7.24 31.81 6.55
CA GLU A 182 -7.65 31.51 7.93
C GLU A 182 -7.40 30.04 8.26
N VAL A 183 -7.68 29.11 7.33
CA VAL A 183 -7.39 27.68 7.50
C VAL A 183 -5.90 27.46 7.70
N ILE A 184 -5.07 28.03 6.83
CA ILE A 184 -3.61 27.90 6.90
C ILE A 184 -3.07 28.43 8.24
N ARG A 185 -3.56 29.58 8.69
CA ARG A 185 -3.17 30.18 9.98
C ARG A 185 -3.62 29.37 11.18
N ASP A 186 -4.81 28.78 11.14
CA ASP A 186 -5.31 27.91 12.20
C ASP A 186 -4.50 26.61 12.27
N MET A 187 -4.19 25.99 11.13
CA MET A 187 -3.29 24.85 11.03
C MET A 187 -1.89 25.13 11.58
N ARG A 188 -1.38 26.34 11.36
CA ARG A 188 -0.08 26.78 11.87
C ARG A 188 -0.07 27.02 13.37
N LYS A 189 -1.17 27.55 13.92
CA LYS A 189 -1.29 27.85 15.37
C LYS A 189 -1.56 26.63 16.23
N ARG A 190 -2.46 25.74 15.79
CA ARG A 190 -2.95 24.61 16.59
C ARG A 190 -2.37 23.27 16.14
N GLY A 191 -1.70 23.22 14.98
CA GLY A 191 -1.32 22.00 14.31
C GLY A 191 -2.42 21.51 13.35
N ILE A 192 -2.01 20.77 12.33
CA ILE A 192 -2.93 20.29 11.27
C ILE A 192 -4.04 19.44 11.85
N THR A 193 -3.70 18.54 12.78
CA THR A 193 -4.62 17.56 13.34
C THR A 193 -5.74 18.24 14.09
N GLU A 194 -5.40 19.17 14.98
CA GLU A 194 -6.36 19.91 15.79
C GLU A 194 -7.21 20.85 14.95
N ALA A 195 -6.62 21.52 13.94
CA ALA A 195 -7.34 22.40 13.02
C ALA A 195 -8.35 21.63 12.15
N VAL A 196 -8.01 20.45 11.66
CA VAL A 196 -8.93 19.59 10.90
C VAL A 196 -10.07 19.08 11.77
N PHE A 197 -9.78 18.58 12.96
CA PHE A 197 -10.82 18.06 13.88
C PHE A 197 -11.71 19.17 14.45
N SER A 198 -11.18 20.39 14.69
CA SER A 198 -11.99 21.50 15.21
C SER A 198 -12.99 22.04 14.18
N ARG A 199 -12.66 21.93 12.88
CA ARG A 199 -13.48 22.42 11.77
C ARG A 199 -14.46 21.41 11.22
N SER A 200 -14.23 20.11 11.51
CA SER A 200 -15.14 19.02 11.19
C SER A 200 -16.44 19.26 11.93
N SER A 201 -17.52 19.54 11.19
CA SER A 201 -18.87 19.62 11.74
C SER A 201 -19.15 18.32 12.50
N THR A 202 -19.80 18.42 13.66
CA THR A 202 -20.19 17.26 14.46
C THR A 202 -20.89 16.25 13.55
N ILE A 203 -20.27 15.09 13.37
CA ILE A 203 -20.88 14.01 12.61
C ILE A 203 -22.02 13.51 13.50
N GLN A 204 -23.24 13.93 13.20
CA GLN A 204 -24.45 13.36 13.78
C GLN A 204 -24.76 12.10 12.99
N THR A 205 -24.50 10.95 13.58
CA THR A 205 -24.86 9.64 13.01
C THR A 205 -25.75 8.92 14.01
N ASP A 206 -26.73 8.19 13.49
CA ASP A 206 -27.61 7.34 14.32
C ASP A 206 -26.87 6.11 14.88
N ILE A 207 -25.55 6.00 14.66
CA ILE A 207 -24.72 4.90 15.13
C ILE A 207 -23.89 5.37 16.33
N PRO A 208 -24.26 4.99 17.58
CA PRO A 208 -23.59 5.45 18.81
C PRO A 208 -22.08 5.18 18.82
N LEU A 209 -21.66 4.08 18.20
CA LEU A 209 -20.25 3.67 18.11
C LEU A 209 -19.40 4.69 17.32
N ILE A 210 -19.95 5.23 16.22
CA ILE A 210 -19.25 6.22 15.39
C ILE A 210 -19.17 7.57 16.11
N GLU A 211 -20.21 7.95 16.82
CA GLU A 211 -20.25 9.18 17.60
C GLU A 211 -19.24 9.15 18.74
N GLU A 212 -19.19 8.04 19.51
CA GLU A 212 -18.19 7.85 20.57
C GLU A 212 -16.76 7.86 20.03
N ALA A 213 -16.53 7.17 18.91
CA ALA A 213 -15.25 7.15 18.21
C ALA A 213 -14.81 8.54 17.77
N TYR A 214 -15.72 9.34 17.22
CA TYR A 214 -15.46 10.71 16.82
C TYR A 214 -15.13 11.62 18.00
N HIS A 215 -15.87 11.51 19.09
CA HIS A 215 -15.61 12.29 20.31
C HIS A 215 -14.26 11.95 20.94
N LYS A 216 -13.88 10.67 21.03
CA LYS A 216 -12.56 10.24 21.52
C LYS A 216 -11.42 10.75 20.59
N ALA A 217 -11.59 10.66 19.27
CA ALA A 217 -10.63 11.17 18.31
C ALA A 217 -10.44 12.69 18.42
N LYS A 218 -11.52 13.43 18.68
CA LYS A 218 -11.50 14.89 18.84
C LYS A 218 -10.85 15.34 20.13
N GLN A 219 -10.98 14.56 21.22
CA GLN A 219 -10.39 14.90 22.52
C GLN A 219 -8.86 14.81 22.52
N ASN A 220 -8.27 13.82 21.84
CA ASN A 220 -6.83 13.59 21.81
C ASN A 220 -6.34 13.17 20.41
N PRO A 221 -6.30 14.09 19.43
CA PRO A 221 -5.93 13.76 18.06
C PRO A 221 -4.48 13.27 17.92
N ASP A 222 -3.55 13.78 18.71
CA ASP A 222 -2.14 13.36 18.70
C ASP A 222 -1.97 11.93 19.23
N LEU A 223 -2.74 11.54 20.25
CA LEU A 223 -2.75 10.17 20.76
C LEU A 223 -3.32 9.21 19.70
N LEU A 224 -4.38 9.61 19.01
CA LEU A 224 -4.93 8.82 17.91
C LEU A 224 -3.90 8.61 16.80
N LEU A 225 -3.21 9.67 16.39
CA LEU A 225 -2.14 9.56 15.38
C LEU A 225 -0.99 8.65 15.84
N TYR A 226 -0.58 8.75 17.10
CA TYR A 226 0.43 7.88 17.67
C TYR A 226 -0.01 6.41 17.63
N LYS A 227 -1.24 6.11 18.07
CA LYS A 227 -1.81 4.77 18.05
C LYS A 227 -1.97 4.26 16.61
N LEU A 228 -2.47 5.10 15.70
CA LEU A 228 -2.58 4.78 14.28
C LEU A 228 -1.23 4.40 13.67
N LYS A 229 -0.19 5.19 13.95
CA LYS A 229 1.18 4.91 13.52
C LYS A 229 1.68 3.59 14.11
N SER A 230 1.51 3.39 15.43
CA SER A 230 1.94 2.18 16.14
C SER A 230 1.22 0.92 15.64
N ASN A 231 -0.07 1.01 15.33
CA ASN A 231 -0.85 -0.12 14.85
C ASN A 231 -0.60 -0.40 13.35
N SER A 232 -0.40 0.62 12.54
CA SER A 232 -0.21 0.45 11.09
C SER A 232 0.97 -0.44 10.74
N TYR A 233 2.12 -0.34 11.42
CA TYR A 233 3.25 -1.23 11.11
C TYR A 233 3.02 -2.67 11.57
N LYS A 234 2.33 -2.86 12.71
CA LYS A 234 2.04 -4.19 13.25
C LYS A 234 1.04 -4.95 12.37
N TRP A 235 0.04 -4.24 11.83
CA TRP A 235 -1.06 -4.82 11.08
C TRP A 235 -0.94 -4.67 9.56
N SER A 236 0.17 -4.11 9.05
CA SER A 236 0.40 -3.92 7.61
C SER A 236 0.24 -5.22 6.79
N TRP A 237 0.60 -6.36 7.36
CA TRP A 237 0.44 -7.68 6.73
C TRP A 237 -1.04 -8.04 6.46
N ALA A 238 -1.99 -7.47 7.23
CA ALA A 238 -3.41 -7.71 7.05
C ALA A 238 -3.95 -7.16 5.71
N LEU A 239 -3.23 -6.24 5.07
CA LEU A 239 -3.54 -5.79 3.71
C LEU A 239 -3.51 -6.93 2.70
N ILE A 240 -2.67 -7.96 2.90
CA ILE A 240 -2.59 -9.10 2.00
C ILE A 240 -3.91 -9.88 1.99
N PRO A 241 -4.37 -10.50 3.10
CA PRO A 241 -5.63 -11.24 3.12
C PRO A 241 -6.84 -10.35 2.81
N LEU A 242 -6.82 -9.07 3.17
CA LEU A 242 -7.88 -8.12 2.86
C LEU A 242 -8.01 -7.88 1.35
N SER A 243 -6.89 -7.83 0.61
CA SER A 243 -6.89 -7.53 -0.83
C SER A 243 -7.13 -8.76 -1.71
N VAL A 244 -6.86 -9.96 -1.22
CA VAL A 244 -6.99 -11.21 -2.01
C VAL A 244 -8.40 -11.45 -2.54
N PRO A 245 -9.49 -11.30 -1.77
CA PRO A 245 -10.86 -11.48 -2.27
C PRO A 245 -11.20 -10.54 -3.42
N PHE A 246 -10.72 -9.30 -3.38
CA PHE A 246 -10.95 -8.32 -4.45
C PHE A 246 -10.25 -8.71 -5.75
N LEU A 247 -9.01 -9.22 -5.68
CA LEU A 247 -8.33 -9.72 -6.87
C LEU A 247 -8.98 -11.00 -7.39
N TRP A 248 -9.38 -11.90 -6.52
CA TRP A 248 -10.10 -13.12 -6.88
C TRP A 248 -11.41 -12.79 -7.61
N LEU A 249 -12.13 -11.75 -7.19
CA LEU A 249 -13.36 -11.29 -7.82
C LEU A 249 -13.17 -10.82 -9.27
N LEU A 250 -11.95 -10.49 -9.70
CA LEU A 250 -11.64 -10.17 -11.10
C LEU A 250 -11.58 -11.42 -11.99
N PHE A 251 -11.54 -12.62 -11.40
CA PHE A 251 -11.42 -13.90 -12.09
C PHE A 251 -12.42 -14.96 -11.61
N PRO A 252 -13.72 -14.63 -11.40
CA PRO A 252 -14.67 -15.47 -10.66
C PRO A 252 -14.92 -16.83 -11.30
N PHE A 253 -14.73 -16.96 -12.63
CA PHE A 253 -14.99 -18.20 -13.38
C PHE A 253 -13.70 -18.89 -13.86
N SER A 254 -12.55 -18.39 -13.46
CA SER A 254 -11.28 -18.94 -13.94
C SER A 254 -10.76 -20.02 -13.00
N ARG A 255 -10.92 -21.29 -13.39
CA ARG A 255 -10.28 -22.43 -12.70
C ARG A 255 -8.77 -22.54 -12.94
N ARG A 256 -8.21 -21.68 -13.82
CA ARG A 256 -6.82 -21.66 -14.20
C ARG A 256 -5.91 -21.09 -13.10
N PHE A 257 -6.42 -20.14 -12.33
CA PHE A 257 -5.66 -19.38 -11.34
C PHE A 257 -6.08 -19.81 -9.94
N ARG A 258 -5.09 -20.10 -9.09
CA ARG A 258 -5.28 -20.54 -7.70
C ARG A 258 -5.22 -19.33 -6.77
N LEU A 259 -5.75 -19.48 -5.57
CA LEU A 259 -5.69 -18.46 -4.53
C LEU A 259 -4.24 -18.05 -4.22
N TYR A 260 -3.33 -19.03 -4.22
CA TYR A 260 -1.88 -18.81 -4.12
C TYR A 260 -1.35 -17.79 -5.13
N ASP A 261 -1.79 -17.87 -6.40
CA ASP A 261 -1.35 -16.97 -7.47
C ASP A 261 -1.75 -15.52 -7.17
N HIS A 262 -2.96 -15.33 -6.61
CA HIS A 262 -3.46 -14.03 -6.19
C HIS A 262 -2.69 -13.47 -4.99
N VAL A 263 -2.35 -14.31 -4.01
CA VAL A 263 -1.53 -13.90 -2.86
C VAL A 263 -0.14 -13.44 -3.31
N VAL A 264 0.54 -14.21 -4.16
CA VAL A 264 1.86 -13.82 -4.72
C VAL A 264 1.77 -12.51 -5.48
N PHE A 265 0.75 -12.35 -6.33
CA PHE A 265 0.52 -11.12 -7.08
C PHE A 265 0.36 -9.90 -6.17
N ILE A 266 -0.54 -9.99 -5.18
CA ILE A 266 -0.83 -8.89 -4.25
C ILE A 266 0.40 -8.53 -3.44
N THR A 267 1.11 -9.53 -2.92
CA THR A 267 2.26 -9.29 -2.07
C THR A 267 3.40 -8.59 -2.81
N TYR A 268 3.70 -8.95 -4.07
CA TYR A 268 4.65 -8.21 -4.90
C TYR A 268 4.14 -6.81 -5.26
N SER A 269 2.83 -6.67 -5.53
CA SER A 269 2.24 -5.36 -5.81
C SER A 269 2.35 -4.42 -4.61
N LEU A 270 2.01 -4.89 -3.41
CA LEU A 270 2.14 -4.14 -2.17
C LEU A 270 3.61 -3.78 -1.87
N SER A 271 4.55 -4.72 -2.10
CA SER A 271 5.99 -4.45 -1.95
C SER A 271 6.43 -3.29 -2.86
N PHE A 272 6.01 -3.32 -4.13
CA PHE A 272 6.31 -2.23 -5.06
C PHE A 272 5.73 -0.90 -4.60
N MET A 273 4.45 -0.86 -4.20
CA MET A 273 3.79 0.36 -3.72
C MET A 273 4.47 0.92 -2.49
N THR A 274 4.86 0.06 -1.55
CA THR A 274 5.60 0.46 -0.36
C THR A 274 6.98 1.04 -0.70
N LEU A 275 7.73 0.40 -1.61
CA LEU A 275 9.01 0.92 -2.08
C LEU A 275 8.85 2.23 -2.87
N LEU A 276 7.77 2.39 -3.63
CA LEU A 276 7.47 3.64 -4.31
C LEU A 276 7.23 4.78 -3.32
N VAL A 277 6.52 4.52 -2.21
CA VAL A 277 6.37 5.48 -1.11
C VAL A 277 7.72 5.84 -0.51
N VAL A 278 8.60 4.86 -0.27
CA VAL A 278 9.98 5.11 0.21
C VAL A 278 10.74 6.06 -0.71
N VAL A 279 10.70 5.81 -2.02
CA VAL A 279 11.32 6.68 -3.02
C VAL A 279 10.72 8.08 -2.97
N GLY A 280 9.39 8.20 -2.87
CA GLY A 280 8.70 9.49 -2.75
C GLY A 280 9.13 10.29 -1.52
N VAL A 281 9.21 9.63 -0.36
CA VAL A 281 9.68 10.25 0.90
C VAL A 281 11.11 10.74 0.77
N LEU A 282 12.01 9.94 0.18
CA LEU A 282 13.41 10.33 -0.03
C LEU A 282 13.54 11.50 -1.01
N LEU A 283 12.78 11.51 -2.11
CA LEU A 283 12.76 12.62 -3.06
C LEU A 283 12.24 13.92 -2.42
N ALA A 284 11.18 13.81 -1.61
CA ALA A 284 10.67 14.94 -0.85
C ALA A 284 11.70 15.46 0.17
N TYR A 285 12.41 14.55 0.85
CA TYR A 285 13.45 14.89 1.83
C TYR A 285 14.61 15.69 1.21
N ILE A 286 15.03 15.35 -0.01
CA ILE A 286 16.06 16.09 -0.75
C ILE A 286 15.54 17.32 -1.50
N GLY A 287 14.25 17.68 -1.32
CA GLY A 287 13.65 18.89 -1.90
C GLY A 287 13.07 18.73 -3.30
N ILE A 288 12.99 17.51 -3.85
CA ILE A 288 12.43 17.22 -5.17
C ILE A 288 10.95 16.81 -5.05
N SER A 289 10.12 17.65 -4.42
CA SER A 289 8.69 17.37 -4.24
C SER A 289 7.87 17.53 -5.52
N GLN A 290 8.39 18.21 -6.54
CA GLN A 290 7.72 18.46 -7.82
C GLN A 290 7.40 17.18 -8.62
N VAL A 291 8.04 16.04 -8.30
CA VAL A 291 7.77 14.75 -8.94
C VAL A 291 6.56 14.01 -8.36
N ALA A 292 6.00 14.47 -7.23
CA ALA A 292 4.88 13.82 -6.57
C ALA A 292 3.64 13.60 -7.49
N PRO A 293 3.22 14.55 -8.33
CA PRO A 293 2.13 14.32 -9.28
C PRO A 293 2.42 13.22 -10.30
N ILE A 294 3.68 13.11 -10.75
CA ILE A 294 4.11 12.09 -11.72
C ILE A 294 4.06 10.71 -11.05
N MET A 295 4.45 10.61 -9.78
CA MET A 295 4.43 9.34 -9.05
C MET A 295 3.02 8.76 -8.90
N LEU A 296 1.97 9.58 -8.95
CA LEU A 296 0.58 9.14 -8.89
C LEU A 296 0.18 8.27 -10.10
N PHE A 297 0.83 8.43 -11.24
CA PHE A 297 0.55 7.63 -12.45
C PHE A 297 1.31 6.29 -12.49
N ILE A 298 2.34 6.11 -11.66
CA ILE A 298 3.14 4.88 -11.62
C ILE A 298 2.31 3.67 -11.18
N PRO A 299 1.50 3.72 -10.08
CA PRO A 299 0.70 2.60 -9.61
C PRO A 299 -0.21 1.97 -10.67
N PRO A 300 -1.08 2.70 -11.37
CA PRO A 300 -1.96 2.10 -12.38
C PRO A 300 -1.18 1.49 -13.56
N ILE A 301 -0.07 2.10 -13.99
CA ILE A 301 0.79 1.56 -15.05
C ILE A 301 1.45 0.25 -14.58
N HIS A 302 1.96 0.21 -13.37
CA HIS A 302 2.56 -0.98 -12.79
C HIS A 302 1.54 -2.11 -12.64
N MET A 303 0.34 -1.82 -12.08
CA MET A 303 -0.76 -2.78 -11.94
C MET A 303 -1.17 -3.37 -13.30
N TYR A 304 -1.29 -2.53 -14.33
CA TYR A 304 -1.59 -2.97 -15.69
C TYR A 304 -0.53 -3.95 -16.22
N ARG A 305 0.75 -3.60 -16.10
CA ARG A 305 1.86 -4.44 -16.57
C ARG A 305 1.93 -5.76 -15.80
N GLN A 306 1.68 -5.70 -14.48
CA GLN A 306 1.67 -6.88 -13.63
C GLN A 306 0.51 -7.80 -13.96
N LEU A 307 -0.73 -7.29 -14.08
CA LEU A 307 -1.90 -8.07 -14.47
C LEU A 307 -1.71 -8.73 -15.84
N ARG A 308 -1.30 -7.95 -16.83
CA ARG A 308 -1.11 -8.46 -18.19
C ARG A 308 -0.10 -9.60 -18.23
N GLY A 309 1.04 -9.45 -17.57
CA GLY A 309 2.12 -10.43 -17.58
C GLY A 309 1.84 -11.65 -16.70
N ALA A 310 1.38 -11.45 -15.47
CA ALA A 310 1.14 -12.54 -14.52
C ALA A 310 0.03 -13.49 -14.97
N TYR A 311 -1.06 -12.94 -15.52
CA TYR A 311 -2.23 -13.71 -15.94
C TYR A 311 -2.30 -13.97 -17.45
N GLY A 312 -1.34 -13.47 -18.23
CA GLY A 312 -1.31 -13.66 -19.69
C GLY A 312 -2.51 -13.03 -20.39
N LEU A 313 -2.94 -11.83 -19.97
CA LEU A 313 -4.14 -11.18 -20.47
C LEU A 313 -3.87 -10.38 -21.75
N GLY A 314 -4.88 -10.32 -22.63
CA GLY A 314 -4.91 -9.37 -23.73
C GLY A 314 -4.98 -7.92 -23.23
N TRP A 315 -4.58 -6.95 -24.05
CA TRP A 315 -4.46 -5.55 -23.67
C TRP A 315 -5.78 -4.95 -23.11
N ALA A 316 -6.90 -5.16 -23.80
CA ALA A 316 -8.19 -4.64 -23.38
C ALA A 316 -8.68 -5.30 -22.06
N SER A 317 -8.48 -6.63 -21.95
CA SER A 317 -8.83 -7.40 -20.76
C SER A 317 -8.01 -6.97 -19.55
N ALA A 318 -6.73 -6.66 -19.72
CA ALA A 318 -5.88 -6.12 -18.68
C ALA A 318 -6.30 -4.70 -18.27
N LEU A 319 -6.68 -3.86 -19.24
CA LEU A 319 -7.02 -2.46 -18.99
C LEU A 319 -8.23 -2.31 -18.05
N TRP A 320 -9.38 -2.92 -18.39
CA TRP A 320 -10.58 -2.79 -17.56
C TRP A 320 -10.40 -3.42 -16.17
N ARG A 321 -9.66 -4.55 -16.09
CA ARG A 321 -9.32 -5.16 -14.79
C ARG A 321 -8.39 -4.28 -13.97
N THR A 322 -7.49 -3.52 -14.60
CA THR A 322 -6.65 -2.56 -13.88
C THR A 322 -7.47 -1.44 -13.26
N VAL A 323 -8.47 -0.92 -13.97
CA VAL A 323 -9.38 0.10 -13.42
C VAL A 323 -10.13 -0.46 -12.21
N LEU A 324 -10.72 -1.65 -12.33
CA LEU A 324 -11.38 -2.29 -11.19
C LEU A 324 -10.43 -2.61 -10.04
N LEU A 325 -9.22 -3.11 -10.32
CA LEU A 325 -8.23 -3.40 -9.29
C LEU A 325 -7.80 -2.12 -8.56
N ALA A 326 -7.61 -1.01 -9.27
CA ALA A 326 -7.31 0.28 -8.66
C ALA A 326 -8.45 0.75 -7.73
N THR A 327 -9.70 0.61 -8.18
CA THR A 327 -10.88 0.91 -7.35
C THR A 327 -10.92 0.01 -6.10
N PHE A 328 -10.71 -1.29 -6.27
CA PHE A 328 -10.67 -2.24 -5.16
C PHE A 328 -9.51 -1.98 -4.20
N ALA A 329 -8.35 -1.57 -4.70
CA ALA A 329 -7.22 -1.18 -3.86
C ALA A 329 -7.56 0.05 -2.98
N ILE A 330 -8.29 1.02 -3.53
CA ILE A 330 -8.77 2.18 -2.76
C ILE A 330 -9.77 1.70 -1.69
N ILE A 331 -10.71 0.83 -2.04
CA ILE A 331 -11.69 0.29 -1.08
C ILE A 331 -10.98 -0.50 0.03
N ALA A 332 -10.04 -1.38 -0.31
CA ALA A 332 -9.26 -2.13 0.66
C ALA A 332 -8.45 -1.21 1.58
N MET A 333 -7.86 -0.15 1.04
CA MET A 333 -7.15 0.86 1.82
C MET A 333 -8.08 1.60 2.78
N ILE A 334 -9.27 2.00 2.34
CA ILE A 334 -10.26 2.66 3.20
C ILE A 334 -10.68 1.71 4.34
N ILE A 335 -11.01 0.44 4.03
CA ILE A 335 -11.37 -0.56 5.04
C ILE A 335 -10.22 -0.75 6.04
N PHE A 336 -8.98 -0.83 5.56
CA PHE A 336 -7.80 -0.96 6.40
C PHE A 336 -7.62 0.24 7.33
N ILE A 337 -7.74 1.46 6.81
CA ILE A 337 -7.65 2.69 7.61
C ILE A 337 -8.75 2.74 8.67
N LEU A 338 -10.00 2.42 8.30
CA LEU A 338 -11.11 2.37 9.23
C LEU A 338 -10.89 1.33 10.34
N ALA A 339 -10.36 0.16 10.00
CA ALA A 339 -9.99 -0.86 10.98
C ALA A 339 -8.88 -0.37 11.93
N MET A 340 -7.85 0.32 11.40
CA MET A 340 -6.76 0.88 12.22
C MET A 340 -7.26 2.00 13.14
N VAL A 341 -8.12 2.88 12.64
CA VAL A 341 -8.76 3.94 13.45
C VAL A 341 -9.62 3.32 14.54
N GLY A 342 -10.44 2.33 14.20
CA GLY A 342 -11.25 1.60 15.16
C GLY A 342 -10.41 0.99 16.29
N MET A 343 -9.36 0.24 15.94
CA MET A 343 -8.44 -0.31 16.96
C MET A 343 -7.75 0.79 17.80
N GLY A 344 -7.36 1.92 17.20
CA GLY A 344 -6.74 3.03 17.93
C GLY A 344 -7.67 3.75 18.90
N ILE A 345 -8.97 3.68 18.69
CA ILE A 345 -9.99 4.35 19.52
C ILE A 345 -10.44 3.44 20.66
N PHE A 346 -10.52 2.12 20.42
CA PHE A 346 -11.07 1.15 21.38
C PHE A 346 -10.00 0.47 22.24
N ASP A 347 -8.70 0.55 21.88
CA ASP A 347 -7.56 0.23 22.75
C ASP A 347 -7.20 1.44 23.65
#